data_65b80c6d8895595c68e642f8ef74ea07
#
_entry.id   65b80c6d8895595c68e642f8ef74ea07
#
_cell.length_a   1.000
_cell.length_b   1.000
_cell.length_c   1.000
_cell.angle_alpha   90.00
_cell.angle_beta   90.00
_cell.angle_gamma   90.00
#
_symmetry.space_group_name_H-M   'P 1'
#
loop_
_entity.id
_entity.type
_entity.pdbx_description
1 polymer ?
#
loop_
_entity_poly.entity_id
_entity_poly.type
_entity_poly.pdbx_seq_one_letter_code
_entity_poly.pdbx_strand_id
1 'polypeptide(L)'
;MAKKVSKWFRIGVEGDTCDGRVISATDIQEMAETFDPRVYGCRINLEHLKGILPEGPFSRYGDVVGLKSEKIDDDSVLEGKLALFAKITPTDDLIAMNKKLQKVYTSMEIQPNFANSGKCYLVGLAVTDDPASLGTEYLEFCRGAKFNPLNRFKAAPGNLISVATLAELEFEDQAENVFTALSDKVKAIFSRK
;
A
#
# COMPACT_ATOMS: atom_id res chain seq x y z
N MET A 1 -16.46 -2.61 -14.88
CA MET A 1 -15.29 -3.50 -14.65
C MET A 1 -15.17 -3.72 -13.15
N ALA A 2 -14.91 -4.95 -12.69
CA ALA A 2 -14.71 -5.24 -11.28
C ALA A 2 -13.48 -4.47 -10.76
N LYS A 3 -13.62 -3.87 -9.57
CA LYS A 3 -12.57 -3.09 -8.92
C LYS A 3 -11.52 -4.08 -8.38
N LYS A 4 -10.29 -4.04 -8.88
CA LYS A 4 -9.21 -4.89 -8.41
C LYS A 4 -8.71 -4.39 -7.06
N VAL A 5 -8.66 -5.26 -6.06
CA VAL A 5 -8.10 -4.97 -4.73
C VAL A 5 -6.88 -5.85 -4.50
N SER A 6 -5.79 -5.28 -3.99
CA SER A 6 -4.58 -6.05 -3.66
C SER A 6 -4.80 -6.95 -2.43
N LYS A 7 -3.95 -7.97 -2.27
CA LYS A 7 -3.71 -8.59 -0.96
C LYS A 7 -3.07 -7.56 -0.01
N TRP A 8 -2.91 -7.93 1.26
CA TRP A 8 -2.11 -7.17 2.21
C TRP A 8 -0.64 -7.22 1.82
N PHE A 9 0.02 -6.07 1.82
CA PHE A 9 1.46 -5.96 1.62
C PHE A 9 2.04 -4.90 2.56
N ARG A 10 3.30 -5.06 2.95
CA ARG A 10 3.98 -4.19 3.89
C ARG A 10 4.43 -2.89 3.21
N ILE A 11 4.03 -1.75 3.79
CA ILE A 11 4.34 -0.42 3.26
C ILE A 11 5.35 0.35 4.11
N GLY A 12 5.70 -0.16 5.28
CA GLY A 12 6.73 0.40 6.15
C GLY A 12 6.83 -0.32 7.48
N VAL A 13 7.90 -0.03 8.21
CA VAL A 13 8.27 -0.66 9.48
C VAL A 13 8.70 0.42 10.46
N GLU A 14 8.50 0.20 11.75
CA GLU A 14 9.04 1.07 12.80
C GLU A 14 10.57 1.12 12.76
N GLY A 15 11.12 2.27 13.11
CA GLY A 15 12.55 2.54 13.21
C GLY A 15 12.99 3.68 12.31
N ASP A 16 14.30 3.74 12.09
CA ASP A 16 14.92 4.79 11.28
C ASP A 16 14.56 4.66 9.80
N THR A 17 14.38 5.79 9.15
CA THR A 17 14.17 5.89 7.71
C THR A 17 15.45 6.34 7.01
N CYS A 18 15.56 6.07 5.71
CA CYS A 18 16.73 6.47 4.91
C CYS A 18 16.93 7.99 4.82
N ASP A 19 15.89 8.78 5.09
CA ASP A 19 15.93 10.25 5.11
C ASP A 19 16.13 10.86 6.51
N GLY A 20 16.47 10.03 7.51
CA GLY A 20 16.84 10.46 8.87
C GLY A 20 15.67 10.75 9.80
N ARG A 21 14.45 10.36 9.45
CA ARG A 21 13.28 10.38 10.34
C ARG A 21 13.18 9.07 11.12
N VAL A 22 12.33 9.06 12.15
CA VAL A 22 12.00 7.86 12.93
C VAL A 22 10.50 7.65 12.86
N ILE A 23 10.08 6.43 12.58
CA ILE A 23 8.69 5.99 12.67
C ILE A 23 8.57 5.15 13.93
N SER A 24 7.79 5.58 14.90
CA SER A 24 7.59 4.82 16.13
C SER A 24 6.58 3.68 15.95
N ALA A 25 6.65 2.67 16.82
CA ALA A 25 5.60 1.63 16.88
C ALA A 25 4.21 2.24 17.14
N THR A 26 4.14 3.31 17.93
CA THR A 26 2.90 4.04 18.20
C THR A 26 2.34 4.66 16.92
N ASP A 27 3.18 5.28 16.08
CA ASP A 27 2.74 5.86 14.81
C ASP A 27 2.13 4.79 13.89
N ILE A 28 2.78 3.62 13.79
CA ILE A 28 2.29 2.48 13.01
C ILE A 28 0.92 2.00 13.52
N GLN A 29 0.80 1.85 14.84
CA GLN A 29 -0.43 1.39 15.46
C GLN A 29 -1.57 2.41 15.27
N GLU A 30 -1.31 3.69 15.52
CA GLU A 30 -2.29 4.75 15.33
C GLU A 30 -2.79 4.86 13.90
N MET A 31 -1.89 4.80 12.90
CA MET A 31 -2.28 4.79 11.50
C MET A 31 -3.19 3.62 11.16
N ALA A 32 -2.91 2.42 11.68
CA ALA A 32 -3.73 1.25 11.45
C ALA A 32 -5.13 1.35 12.10
N GLU A 33 -5.18 1.87 13.33
CA GLU A 33 -6.43 1.99 14.13
C GLU A 33 -7.35 3.11 13.66
N THR A 34 -6.76 4.23 13.22
CA THR A 34 -7.54 5.44 12.90
C THR A 34 -7.92 5.56 11.43
N PHE A 35 -7.33 4.73 10.57
CA PHE A 35 -7.57 4.82 9.13
C PHE A 35 -9.04 4.55 8.77
N ASP A 36 -9.70 5.58 8.25
CA ASP A 36 -11.04 5.49 7.70
C ASP A 36 -11.12 6.34 6.42
N PRO A 37 -11.24 5.71 5.24
CA PRO A 37 -11.31 6.44 3.97
C PRO A 37 -12.55 7.34 3.85
N ARG A 38 -13.55 7.18 4.73
CA ARG A 38 -14.72 8.09 4.82
C ARG A 38 -14.36 9.39 5.53
N VAL A 39 -13.33 9.37 6.39
CA VAL A 39 -12.82 10.56 7.08
C VAL A 39 -11.83 11.29 6.17
N TYR A 40 -10.83 10.56 5.66
CA TYR A 40 -9.85 11.09 4.72
C TYR A 40 -9.29 9.98 3.83
N GLY A 41 -9.48 10.12 2.52
CA GLY A 41 -8.99 9.14 1.54
C GLY A 41 -7.50 9.27 1.28
N CYS A 42 -6.75 8.23 1.54
CA CYS A 42 -5.33 8.14 1.20
C CYS A 42 -5.17 7.75 -0.28
N ARG A 43 -4.79 8.73 -1.12
CA ARG A 43 -4.57 8.52 -2.55
C ARG A 43 -3.13 8.14 -2.84
N ILE A 44 -2.96 7.26 -3.84
CA ILE A 44 -1.64 6.86 -4.34
C ILE A 44 -1.14 7.91 -5.33
N ASN A 45 0.09 8.39 -5.16
CA ASN A 45 0.75 9.34 -6.04
C ASN A 45 2.10 8.80 -6.54
N LEU A 46 2.73 9.52 -7.47
CA LEU A 46 4.05 9.19 -8.01
C LEU A 46 5.11 10.06 -7.33
N GLU A 47 6.10 9.42 -6.67
CA GLU A 47 7.27 10.10 -6.07
C GLU A 47 6.89 11.30 -5.17
N HIS A 48 5.79 11.20 -4.40
CA HIS A 48 5.26 12.28 -3.56
C HIS A 48 4.82 13.54 -4.33
N LEU A 49 4.82 13.50 -5.65
CA LEU A 49 4.39 14.60 -6.49
C LEU A 49 2.88 14.55 -6.73
N LYS A 50 2.24 15.70 -6.61
CA LYS A 50 0.79 15.85 -6.69
C LYS A 50 0.44 16.83 -7.80
N GLY A 51 0.11 16.30 -8.99
CA GLY A 51 -0.33 17.12 -10.11
C GLY A 51 -1.65 17.81 -9.84
N ILE A 52 -1.82 19.02 -10.38
CA ILE A 52 -3.04 19.82 -10.28
C ILE A 52 -4.01 19.42 -11.39
N LEU A 53 -3.50 19.09 -12.57
CA LEU A 53 -4.30 18.70 -13.72
C LEU A 53 -4.73 17.23 -13.59
N PRO A 54 -5.93 16.87 -14.07
CA PRO A 54 -6.43 15.49 -14.02
C PRO A 54 -5.65 14.54 -14.92
N GLU A 55 -5.00 15.06 -15.93
CA GLU A 55 -4.19 14.32 -16.89
C GLU A 55 -2.71 14.65 -16.71
N GLY A 56 -1.84 13.68 -16.93
CA GLY A 56 -0.40 13.85 -16.87
C GLY A 56 0.30 12.83 -15.96
N PRO A 57 1.64 12.89 -15.91
CA PRO A 57 2.45 11.88 -15.21
C PRO A 57 2.31 11.92 -13.68
N PHE A 58 1.78 12.99 -13.11
CA PHE A 58 1.57 13.15 -11.67
C PHE A 58 0.10 12.98 -11.27
N SER A 59 -0.64 12.17 -11.99
CA SER A 59 -2.01 11.77 -11.68
C SER A 59 -2.08 10.93 -10.40
N ARG A 60 -3.29 10.51 -10.02
CA ARG A 60 -3.48 9.57 -8.92
C ARG A 60 -3.54 8.14 -9.46
N TYR A 61 -2.80 7.26 -8.82
CA TYR A 61 -2.57 5.90 -9.29
C TYR A 61 -3.38 4.85 -8.52
N GLY A 62 -4.31 5.29 -7.69
CA GLY A 62 -5.20 4.43 -6.93
C GLY A 62 -5.50 4.98 -5.54
N ASP A 63 -6.07 4.12 -4.70
CA ASP A 63 -6.49 4.45 -3.35
C ASP A 63 -6.04 3.36 -2.37
N VAL A 64 -5.65 3.75 -1.16
CA VAL A 64 -5.54 2.83 -0.01
C VAL A 64 -6.95 2.57 0.51
N VAL A 65 -7.31 1.30 0.64
CA VAL A 65 -8.65 0.88 1.07
C VAL A 65 -8.67 0.21 2.43
N GLY A 66 -7.51 -0.11 2.99
CA GLY A 66 -7.39 -0.65 4.34
C GLY A 66 -5.95 -0.60 4.84
N LEU A 67 -5.80 -0.46 6.16
CA LEU A 67 -4.54 -0.55 6.88
C LEU A 67 -4.67 -1.55 8.02
N LYS A 68 -3.58 -2.21 8.35
CA LYS A 68 -3.41 -3.01 9.57
C LYS A 68 -1.97 -2.95 10.04
N SER A 69 -1.74 -3.15 11.33
CA SER A 69 -0.41 -3.30 11.91
C SER A 69 -0.21 -4.73 12.40
N GLU A 70 0.94 -5.31 12.10
CA GLU A 70 1.34 -6.65 12.56
C GLU A 70 2.85 -6.65 12.85
N LYS A 71 3.28 -7.49 13.78
CA LYS A 71 4.70 -7.75 13.99
C LYS A 71 5.22 -8.60 12.86
N ILE A 72 6.46 -8.30 12.43
CA ILE A 72 7.18 -9.10 11.46
C ILE A 72 7.58 -10.41 12.13
N ASP A 73 7.22 -11.53 11.51
CA ASP A 73 7.55 -12.89 11.92
C ASP A 73 8.25 -13.56 10.72
N ASP A 74 9.51 -13.17 10.51
CA ASP A 74 10.37 -13.71 9.47
C ASP A 74 11.84 -13.71 9.93
N ASP A 75 12.72 -14.42 9.24
CA ASP A 75 14.14 -14.54 9.57
C ASP A 75 14.98 -13.28 9.21
N SER A 76 14.34 -12.11 9.04
CA SER A 76 15.04 -10.88 8.67
C SER A 76 15.54 -10.12 9.90
N VAL A 77 16.42 -9.13 9.66
CA VAL A 77 16.85 -8.17 10.69
C VAL A 77 15.72 -7.30 11.25
N LEU A 78 14.52 -7.41 10.68
CA LEU A 78 13.33 -6.67 11.09
C LEU A 78 12.39 -7.52 11.93
N GLU A 79 12.76 -8.78 12.24
CA GLU A 79 11.96 -9.67 13.09
C GLU A 79 11.54 -8.99 14.39
N GLY A 80 10.26 -9.17 14.76
CA GLY A 80 9.67 -8.61 15.97
C GLY A 80 9.30 -7.14 15.90
N LYS A 81 9.75 -6.39 14.89
CA LYS A 81 9.35 -4.99 14.67
C LYS A 81 7.90 -4.90 14.19
N LEU A 82 7.24 -3.80 14.58
CA LEU A 82 5.89 -3.52 14.12
C LEU A 82 5.93 -2.95 12.70
N ALA A 83 5.10 -3.50 11.83
CA ALA A 83 4.99 -3.09 10.44
C ALA A 83 3.57 -2.63 10.11
N LEU A 84 3.45 -1.69 9.16
CA LEU A 84 2.19 -1.25 8.58
C LEU A 84 1.96 -1.97 7.26
N PHE A 85 0.79 -2.57 7.13
CA PHE A 85 0.33 -3.24 5.92
C PHE A 85 -0.84 -2.49 5.32
N ALA A 86 -0.91 -2.46 4.00
CA ALA A 86 -2.00 -1.83 3.25
C ALA A 86 -2.69 -2.81 2.30
N LYS A 87 -3.96 -2.53 2.02
CA LYS A 87 -4.67 -2.97 0.81
C LYS A 87 -4.92 -1.75 -0.07
N ILE A 88 -4.74 -1.92 -1.37
CA ILE A 88 -4.94 -0.83 -2.35
C ILE A 88 -5.88 -1.24 -3.48
N THR A 89 -6.50 -0.24 -4.07
CA THR A 89 -7.19 -0.35 -5.36
C THR A 89 -6.36 0.42 -6.39
N PRO A 90 -5.50 -0.25 -7.17
CA PRO A 90 -4.65 0.40 -8.16
C PRO A 90 -5.46 0.79 -9.41
N THR A 91 -5.01 1.84 -10.11
CA THR A 91 -5.45 2.11 -11.48
C THR A 91 -4.78 1.16 -12.48
N ASP A 92 -5.33 1.05 -13.68
CA ASP A 92 -4.69 0.27 -14.75
C ASP A 92 -3.32 0.84 -15.14
N ASP A 93 -3.12 2.15 -15.01
CA ASP A 93 -1.82 2.81 -15.24
C ASP A 93 -0.76 2.36 -14.22
N LEU A 94 -1.12 2.26 -12.93
CA LEU A 94 -0.21 1.73 -11.92
C LEU A 94 0.16 0.28 -12.23
N ILE A 95 -0.82 -0.53 -12.58
CA ILE A 95 -0.59 -1.93 -12.97
C ILE A 95 0.34 -2.01 -14.20
N ALA A 96 0.11 -1.17 -15.21
CA ALA A 96 0.94 -1.13 -16.42
C ALA A 96 2.37 -0.66 -16.12
N MET A 97 2.55 0.32 -15.23
CA MET A 97 3.85 0.81 -14.79
C MET A 97 4.62 -0.27 -14.03
N ASN A 98 3.98 -0.93 -13.09
CA ASN A 98 4.56 -2.00 -12.29
C ASN A 98 4.95 -3.22 -13.16
N LYS A 99 4.15 -3.59 -14.16
CA LYS A 99 4.51 -4.63 -15.15
C LYS A 99 5.81 -4.34 -15.89
N LYS A 100 6.18 -3.08 -16.01
CA LYS A 100 7.47 -2.63 -16.57
C LYS A 100 8.58 -2.58 -15.53
N LEU A 101 8.33 -3.09 -14.32
CA LEU A 101 9.25 -3.05 -13.18
C LEU A 101 9.67 -1.63 -12.82
N GLN A 102 8.70 -0.71 -12.85
CA GLN A 102 8.89 0.68 -12.45
C GLN A 102 7.96 1.01 -11.27
N LYS A 103 8.47 1.81 -10.32
CA LYS A 103 7.71 2.25 -9.15
C LYS A 103 7.15 1.07 -8.35
N VAL A 104 8.06 0.17 -8.02
CA VAL A 104 7.77 -1.15 -7.44
C VAL A 104 7.73 -1.16 -5.92
N TYR A 105 8.06 -0.05 -5.27
CA TYR A 105 7.94 0.13 -3.83
C TYR A 105 6.94 1.21 -3.49
N THR A 106 6.66 1.34 -2.21
CA THR A 106 5.82 2.41 -1.68
C THR A 106 6.56 3.22 -0.63
N SER A 107 6.16 4.49 -0.46
CA SER A 107 6.65 5.38 0.57
C SER A 107 5.50 6.14 1.20
N MET A 108 5.42 6.11 2.53
CA MET A 108 4.32 6.66 3.31
C MET A 108 4.41 8.19 3.44
N GLU A 109 3.25 8.86 3.37
CA GLU A 109 3.08 10.26 3.78
C GLU A 109 2.33 10.28 5.11
N ILE A 110 3.04 10.52 6.19
CA ILE A 110 2.52 10.46 7.56
C ILE A 110 2.24 11.86 8.08
N GLN A 111 1.09 12.06 8.69
CA GLN A 111 0.76 13.27 9.44
C GLN A 111 0.62 12.96 10.93
N PRO A 112 1.61 13.35 11.78
CA PRO A 112 1.66 12.96 13.18
C PRO A 112 0.51 13.47 14.05
N ASN A 113 -0.07 14.62 13.72
CA ASN A 113 -1.21 15.19 14.43
C ASN A 113 -2.33 15.49 13.45
N PHE A 114 -2.94 14.44 12.91
CA PHE A 114 -3.99 14.58 11.92
C PHE A 114 -5.24 15.24 12.52
N ALA A 115 -5.69 16.31 11.89
CA ALA A 115 -6.88 17.07 12.25
C ALA A 115 -6.92 17.48 13.76
N ASN A 116 -5.76 17.73 14.36
CA ASN A 116 -5.58 18.04 15.80
C ASN A 116 -6.07 16.93 16.75
N SER A 117 -6.11 15.68 16.29
CA SER A 117 -6.53 14.53 17.10
C SER A 117 -5.44 14.05 18.06
N GLY A 118 -4.21 14.53 17.92
CA GLY A 118 -3.03 14.01 18.62
C GLY A 118 -2.57 12.64 18.14
N LYS A 119 -3.14 12.12 17.03
CA LYS A 119 -2.83 10.81 16.47
C LYS A 119 -2.26 10.90 15.07
N CYS A 120 -1.40 9.94 14.74
CA CYS A 120 -0.86 9.74 13.41
C CYS A 120 -1.91 9.24 12.42
N TYR A 121 -1.81 9.71 11.18
CA TYR A 121 -2.65 9.26 10.07
C TYR A 121 -1.85 9.14 8.78
N LEU A 122 -2.17 8.14 7.95
CA LEU A 122 -1.62 8.00 6.60
C LEU A 122 -2.40 8.89 5.63
N VAL A 123 -1.81 10.01 5.22
CA VAL A 123 -2.47 11.01 4.35
C VAL A 123 -2.18 10.81 2.87
N GLY A 124 -1.19 10.00 2.52
CA GLY A 124 -0.84 9.65 1.15
C GLY A 124 0.11 8.46 1.11
N LEU A 125 0.18 7.84 -0.07
CA LEU A 125 1.11 6.75 -0.34
C LEU A 125 1.74 7.01 -1.71
N ALA A 126 3.06 7.20 -1.76
CA ALA A 126 3.75 7.30 -3.03
C ALA A 126 4.12 5.91 -3.56
N VAL A 127 4.11 5.74 -4.89
CA VAL A 127 4.84 4.66 -5.55
C VAL A 127 6.18 5.20 -6.02
N THR A 128 7.25 4.45 -5.74
CA THR A 128 8.63 4.90 -5.91
C THR A 128 9.56 3.73 -6.21
N ASP A 129 10.77 3.99 -6.64
CA ASP A 129 11.84 3.00 -6.69
C ASP A 129 12.82 3.16 -5.51
N ASP A 130 12.71 4.27 -4.75
CA ASP A 130 13.58 4.62 -3.63
C ASP A 130 12.76 4.90 -2.35
N PRO A 131 12.24 3.84 -1.67
CA PRO A 131 11.41 4.01 -0.48
C PRO A 131 12.22 4.52 0.72
N ALA A 132 11.64 5.44 1.49
CA ALA A 132 12.27 5.97 2.70
C ALA A 132 12.23 4.98 3.89
N SER A 133 11.15 4.22 4.05
CA SER A 133 11.02 3.22 5.10
C SER A 133 11.73 1.92 4.74
N LEU A 134 12.39 1.32 5.74
CA LEU A 134 12.94 -0.03 5.61
C LEU A 134 11.82 -1.06 5.50
N GLY A 135 12.15 -2.23 4.92
CA GLY A 135 11.26 -3.39 4.88
C GLY A 135 10.00 -3.23 4.04
N THR A 136 9.92 -2.21 3.19
CA THR A 136 8.83 -2.07 2.22
C THR A 136 8.85 -3.21 1.21
N GLU A 137 7.71 -3.87 1.01
CA GLU A 137 7.60 -4.96 0.06
C GLU A 137 7.54 -4.49 -1.38
N TYR A 138 8.08 -5.32 -2.25
CA TYR A 138 8.06 -5.11 -3.70
C TYR A 138 6.64 -5.34 -4.22
N LEU A 139 6.08 -4.34 -4.90
CA LEU A 139 4.79 -4.46 -5.56
C LEU A 139 4.93 -5.31 -6.82
N GLU A 140 4.28 -6.45 -6.86
CA GLU A 140 4.23 -7.30 -8.05
C GLU A 140 2.79 -7.56 -8.44
N PHE A 141 2.37 -6.99 -9.57
CA PHE A 141 1.04 -7.19 -10.14
C PHE A 141 1.01 -8.32 -11.18
N CYS A 142 2.13 -9.03 -11.35
CA CYS A 142 2.25 -10.11 -12.31
C CYS A 142 2.78 -11.39 -11.66
N ARG A 143 1.99 -12.43 -11.70
CA ARG A 143 2.39 -13.78 -11.32
C ARG A 143 3.49 -14.28 -12.27
N GLY A 144 4.70 -14.54 -11.76
CA GLY A 144 5.71 -15.33 -12.48
C GLY A 144 6.95 -14.59 -12.98
N ALA A 145 7.27 -13.40 -12.53
CA ALA A 145 8.55 -12.76 -12.87
C ALA A 145 9.71 -13.47 -12.15
N LYS A 146 10.48 -14.30 -12.86
CA LYS A 146 11.68 -14.99 -12.37
C LYS A 146 12.89 -14.07 -12.16
N PHE A 147 12.71 -12.77 -12.07
CA PHE A 147 13.81 -11.81 -12.04
C PHE A 147 13.73 -10.93 -10.79
N ASN A 148 14.72 -11.04 -9.91
CA ASN A 148 14.88 -10.11 -8.80
C ASN A 148 15.75 -8.92 -9.26
N PRO A 149 15.18 -7.72 -9.50
CA PRO A 149 15.94 -6.57 -9.98
C PRO A 149 16.94 -6.04 -8.94
N LEU A 150 16.76 -6.36 -7.64
CA LEU A 150 17.66 -5.94 -6.56
C LEU A 150 19.06 -6.56 -6.68
N ASN A 151 19.24 -7.64 -7.46
CA ASN A 151 20.57 -8.19 -7.76
C ASN A 151 21.49 -7.22 -8.53
N ARG A 152 20.96 -6.13 -9.09
CA ARG A 152 21.75 -5.08 -9.74
C ARG A 152 22.39 -4.10 -8.76
N PHE A 153 21.81 -3.94 -7.58
CA PHE A 153 22.31 -3.06 -6.53
C PHE A 153 23.15 -3.83 -5.52
N LYS A 154 24.17 -4.58 -5.97
CA LYS A 154 25.27 -4.94 -5.09
C LYS A 154 26.03 -3.65 -4.80
N ALA A 155 25.51 -2.90 -3.84
CA ALA A 155 26.16 -1.75 -3.29
C ALA A 155 27.49 -2.13 -2.65
N ALA A 156 28.38 -1.14 -2.46
CA ALA A 156 29.71 -1.29 -1.90
C ALA A 156 29.71 -2.11 -0.60
N PRO A 157 30.86 -2.74 -0.23
CA PRO A 157 30.96 -3.52 1.00
C PRO A 157 30.54 -2.70 2.22
N GLY A 158 29.47 -3.13 2.90
CA GLY A 158 28.93 -2.45 4.08
C GLY A 158 27.45 -2.02 3.96
N ASN A 159 26.87 -1.97 2.78
CA ASN A 159 25.45 -1.68 2.62
C ASN A 159 24.63 -2.98 2.69
N LEU A 160 23.94 -3.18 3.78
CA LEU A 160 22.92 -4.22 3.92
C LEU A 160 21.64 -3.73 3.24
N ILE A 161 21.37 -4.21 2.03
CA ILE A 161 20.04 -4.09 1.43
C ILE A 161 19.21 -5.24 2.00
N SER A 162 18.21 -4.94 2.82
CA SER A 162 17.26 -5.96 3.25
C SER A 162 16.53 -6.47 2.00
N VAL A 163 16.53 -7.78 1.81
CA VAL A 163 15.77 -8.41 0.72
C VAL A 163 14.30 -8.20 1.04
N ALA A 164 13.63 -7.36 0.24
CA ALA A 164 12.17 -7.25 0.32
C ALA A 164 11.56 -8.61 -0.01
N THR A 165 10.74 -9.14 0.88
CA THR A 165 9.98 -10.35 0.62
C THR A 165 8.97 -10.03 -0.48
N LEU A 166 8.93 -10.85 -1.52
CA LEU A 166 7.98 -10.70 -2.63
C LEU A 166 6.56 -10.85 -2.11
N ALA A 167 5.79 -9.75 -2.10
CA ALA A 167 4.35 -9.83 -1.88
C ALA A 167 3.68 -10.35 -3.16
N GLU A 168 3.14 -11.56 -3.11
CA GLU A 168 2.24 -12.04 -4.16
C GLU A 168 0.92 -11.26 -4.07
N LEU A 169 0.76 -10.26 -4.94
CA LEU A 169 -0.50 -9.54 -5.07
C LEU A 169 -1.46 -10.37 -5.94
N GLU A 170 -2.22 -11.24 -5.31
CA GLU A 170 -3.41 -11.82 -5.93
C GLU A 170 -4.54 -10.81 -5.83
N PHE A 171 -5.22 -10.57 -6.94
CA PHE A 171 -6.41 -9.73 -6.96
C PHE A 171 -7.63 -10.62 -6.75
N GLU A 172 -8.40 -10.34 -5.71
CA GLU A 172 -9.75 -10.87 -5.58
C GLU A 172 -10.67 -9.94 -6.40
N ASP A 173 -11.36 -10.52 -7.38
CA ASP A 173 -12.51 -9.84 -7.97
C ASP A 173 -13.55 -9.66 -6.85
N GLN A 174 -13.77 -8.41 -6.43
CA GLN A 174 -14.95 -8.12 -5.63
C GLN A 174 -16.17 -8.40 -6.52
N ALA A 175 -16.68 -9.62 -6.41
CA ALA A 175 -17.96 -9.96 -7.01
C ALA A 175 -18.99 -8.93 -6.54
N GLU A 176 -19.87 -8.51 -7.45
CA GLU A 176 -20.99 -7.61 -7.22
C GLU A 176 -22.04 -8.18 -6.25
N ASN A 177 -21.60 -8.59 -5.06
CA ASN A 177 -22.46 -9.24 -4.06
C ASN A 177 -23.53 -8.31 -3.46
N VAL A 178 -23.39 -6.99 -3.65
CA VAL A 178 -24.39 -6.03 -3.12
C VAL A 178 -25.58 -5.92 -4.07
N PHE A 179 -25.38 -5.97 -5.38
CA PHE A 179 -26.45 -5.86 -6.36
C PHE A 179 -27.26 -7.15 -6.46
N THR A 180 -26.63 -8.30 -6.37
CA THR A 180 -27.29 -9.62 -6.38
C THR A 180 -28.13 -9.81 -5.10
N ALA A 181 -27.60 -9.45 -3.92
CA ALA A 181 -28.33 -9.52 -2.66
C ALA A 181 -29.52 -8.53 -2.60
N LEU A 182 -29.40 -7.36 -3.23
CA LEU A 182 -30.50 -6.41 -3.34
C LEU A 182 -31.58 -6.87 -4.33
N SER A 183 -31.15 -7.43 -5.48
CA SER A 183 -32.05 -7.99 -6.49
C SER A 183 -32.86 -9.17 -5.93
N ASP A 184 -32.24 -10.04 -5.15
CA ASP A 184 -32.91 -11.19 -4.55
C ASP A 184 -33.85 -10.78 -3.42
N LYS A 185 -33.52 -9.77 -2.63
CA LYS A 185 -34.45 -9.17 -1.65
C LYS A 185 -35.64 -8.49 -2.32
N VAL A 186 -35.43 -7.79 -3.41
CA VAL A 186 -36.52 -7.15 -4.17
C VAL A 186 -37.42 -8.20 -4.79
N LYS A 187 -36.88 -9.25 -5.41
CA LYS A 187 -37.67 -10.37 -5.94
C LYS A 187 -38.50 -11.09 -4.86
N ALA A 188 -37.92 -11.28 -3.66
CA ALA A 188 -38.63 -11.90 -2.53
C ALA A 188 -39.78 -11.06 -1.99
N ILE A 189 -39.73 -9.73 -2.13
CA ILE A 189 -40.82 -8.82 -1.74
C ILE A 189 -41.98 -8.88 -2.74
N PHE A 190 -41.69 -9.02 -4.05
CA PHE A 190 -42.71 -9.07 -5.10
C PHE A 190 -43.27 -10.46 -5.37
N SER A 191 -42.67 -11.53 -4.84
CA SER A 191 -43.17 -12.90 -4.98
C SER A 191 -44.12 -13.35 -3.85
N ARG A 192 -44.39 -12.49 -2.86
CA ARG A 192 -45.42 -12.71 -1.84
C ARG A 192 -46.76 -12.07 -2.25
N LYS A 193 -47.44 -12.68 -3.18
CA LYS A 193 -48.86 -12.51 -3.42
C LYS A 193 -49.50 -13.87 -3.42
#